data_afb593e7f93ba09f017367b43707dda6
#
_entry.id   afb593e7f93ba09f017367b43707dda6
#
_cell.length_a   1.000
_cell.length_b   1.000
_cell.length_c   1.000
_cell.angle_alpha   90.00
_cell.angle_beta   90.00
_cell.angle_gamma   90.00
#
_symmetry.space_group_name_H-M   'P 1'
#
loop_
_entity.id
_entity.type
_entity.pdbx_description
1 polymer ?
#
loop_
_entity_poly.entity_id
_entity_poly.type
_entity_poly.pdbx_seq_one_letter_code
_entity_poly.pdbx_strand_id
1 'polypeptide(L)'
;MLNHSDTSNTTYDINNSLYWDKLSLDQEMNRIYDICIGCRLCFNLCPSFPSLFDAIDDAGDNKRENAELEGRVGKEIVRDDFLDLPEGEHAVEASIEVEFRGEVHDLSNNQKWEVVDLCYQCKLCDPICPYTPDKEHEFKLDFPKLMTRAQAIRTKARGVKNNDKFLTNTDFVGKMAPIFGTLINFFNRIGIVRYLIEKIIGIHRKRILPKFNPNTFKKWIKTHQSSLDDPIDKVVIFSTCFTNVHDVELGKASIEILNHNKVEYIY
;
A
#
# COMPACT_ATOMS: atom_id res chain seq x y z
N MET A 1 2.34 -9.44 26.10
CA MET A 1 2.89 -8.29 25.34
C MET A 1 4.18 -8.73 24.69
N LEU A 2 4.23 -8.74 23.36
CA LEU A 2 5.47 -9.02 22.63
C LEU A 2 6.46 -7.88 22.90
N ASN A 3 7.73 -8.20 23.07
CA ASN A 3 8.77 -7.18 23.25
C ASN A 3 9.07 -6.53 21.89
N HIS A 4 8.44 -5.40 21.60
CA HIS A 4 8.51 -4.72 20.32
C HIS A 4 9.86 -4.05 20.02
N SER A 5 10.77 -4.00 20.98
CA SER A 5 12.09 -3.36 20.84
C SER A 5 13.15 -4.22 20.13
N ASP A 6 12.92 -5.54 19.99
CA ASP A 6 13.89 -6.44 19.36
C ASP A 6 13.74 -6.44 17.83
N THR A 7 14.38 -5.49 17.17
CA THR A 7 14.48 -5.38 15.70
C THR A 7 15.75 -6.03 15.14
N SER A 8 16.50 -6.78 15.96
CA SER A 8 17.81 -7.34 15.60
C SER A 8 17.78 -8.30 14.40
N ASN A 9 16.62 -8.97 14.19
CA ASN A 9 16.42 -9.93 13.10
C ASN A 9 15.63 -9.37 11.91
N THR A 10 15.30 -8.08 11.89
CA THR A 10 14.51 -7.47 10.82
C THR A 10 15.38 -6.59 9.97
N THR A 11 15.34 -6.80 8.66
CA THR A 11 16.05 -5.95 7.70
C THR A 11 15.20 -5.62 6.50
N TYR A 12 15.31 -4.39 6.03
CA TYR A 12 14.76 -3.92 4.75
C TYR A 12 15.83 -3.74 3.68
N ASP A 13 17.06 -4.19 3.94
CA ASP A 13 18.13 -4.23 2.93
C ASP A 13 17.95 -5.47 2.03
N ILE A 14 17.66 -5.22 0.76
CA ILE A 14 17.43 -6.25 -0.26
C ILE A 14 18.66 -7.16 -0.48
N ASN A 15 19.87 -6.68 -0.15
CA ASN A 15 21.10 -7.44 -0.27
C ASN A 15 21.34 -8.37 0.93
N ASN A 16 20.60 -8.21 2.01
CA ASN A 16 20.69 -9.07 3.17
C ASN A 16 19.81 -10.32 2.98
N SER A 17 20.33 -11.49 3.34
CA SER A 17 19.59 -12.75 3.25
C SER A 17 18.31 -12.75 4.10
N LEU A 18 18.31 -12.10 5.27
CA LEU A 18 17.16 -11.97 6.14
C LEU A 18 15.97 -11.23 5.47
N TYR A 19 16.25 -10.34 4.50
CA TYR A 19 15.17 -9.71 3.73
C TYR A 19 14.26 -10.74 3.05
N TRP A 20 14.86 -11.83 2.56
CA TRP A 20 14.17 -12.88 1.80
C TRP A 20 13.67 -14.03 2.67
N ASP A 21 13.99 -14.01 3.97
CA ASP A 21 13.56 -15.06 4.89
C ASP A 21 12.08 -14.91 5.26
N LYS A 22 11.32 -16.00 5.10
CA LYS A 22 9.87 -16.02 5.37
C LYS A 22 9.55 -15.97 6.85
N LEU A 23 10.36 -16.58 7.70
CA LEU A 23 10.13 -16.55 9.14
C LEU A 23 10.36 -15.16 9.69
N SER A 24 11.46 -14.51 9.27
CA SER A 24 11.75 -13.11 9.61
C SER A 24 10.66 -12.15 9.10
N LEU A 25 10.07 -12.43 7.92
CA LEU A 25 8.91 -11.65 7.43
C LEU A 25 7.69 -11.83 8.33
N ASP A 26 7.34 -13.07 8.70
CA ASP A 26 6.15 -13.34 9.53
C ASP A 26 6.29 -12.73 10.92
N GLN A 27 7.47 -12.80 11.51
CA GLN A 27 7.77 -12.15 12.80
C GLN A 27 7.57 -10.62 12.70
N GLU A 28 8.06 -10.00 11.63
CA GLU A 28 7.91 -8.55 11.44
C GLU A 28 6.46 -8.16 11.10
N MET A 29 5.73 -8.98 10.34
CA MET A 29 4.30 -8.77 10.12
C MET A 29 3.53 -8.80 11.43
N ASN A 30 3.77 -9.79 12.27
CA ASN A 30 3.12 -9.92 13.58
C ASN A 30 3.44 -8.71 14.45
N ARG A 31 4.70 -8.29 14.54
CA ARG A 31 5.14 -7.15 15.31
C ARG A 31 4.46 -5.85 14.87
N ILE A 32 4.48 -5.56 13.58
CA ILE A 32 3.90 -4.32 13.03
C ILE A 32 2.38 -4.33 13.15
N TYR A 33 1.72 -5.46 12.89
CA TYR A 33 0.27 -5.55 12.99
C TYR A 33 -0.19 -5.36 14.44
N ASP A 34 0.53 -5.91 15.42
CA ASP A 34 0.22 -5.73 16.84
C ASP A 34 0.28 -4.25 17.27
N ILE A 35 1.32 -3.52 16.83
CA ILE A 35 1.42 -2.07 17.05
C ILE A 35 0.26 -1.32 16.36
N CYS A 36 -0.05 -1.67 15.11
CA CYS A 36 -1.11 -1.01 14.34
C CYS A 36 -2.50 -1.21 14.97
N ILE A 37 -2.78 -2.40 15.51
CA ILE A 37 -4.02 -2.73 16.21
C ILE A 37 -4.17 -1.90 17.47
N GLY A 38 -3.09 -1.69 18.21
CA GLY A 38 -3.10 -0.85 19.40
C GLY A 38 -3.33 0.64 19.11
N CYS A 39 -2.95 1.11 17.92
CA CYS A 39 -2.97 2.53 17.56
C CYS A 39 -4.19 2.95 16.72
N ARG A 40 -4.54 2.20 15.68
CA ARG A 40 -5.66 2.38 14.72
C ARG A 40 -5.76 3.76 14.03
N LEU A 41 -4.77 4.63 14.11
CA LEU A 41 -4.81 5.98 13.50
C LEU A 41 -5.01 5.97 11.96
N CYS A 42 -4.59 4.90 11.30
CA CYS A 42 -4.63 4.78 9.84
C CYS A 42 -5.93 4.19 9.30
N PHE A 43 -6.96 3.98 10.12
CA PHE A 43 -8.21 3.28 9.76
C PHE A 43 -8.81 3.76 8.43
N ASN A 44 -8.86 5.08 8.21
CA ASN A 44 -9.53 5.67 7.05
C ASN A 44 -8.64 5.89 5.82
N LEU A 45 -7.36 5.47 5.85
CA LEU A 45 -6.43 5.81 4.77
C LEU A 45 -6.51 4.90 3.56
N CYS A 46 -6.72 3.61 3.78
CA CYS A 46 -6.81 2.60 2.72
C CYS A 46 -7.48 1.33 3.24
N PRO A 47 -7.92 0.41 2.38
CA PRO A 47 -8.63 -0.80 2.80
C PRO A 47 -7.78 -1.81 3.59
N SER A 48 -6.44 -1.71 3.59
CA SER A 48 -5.58 -2.62 4.37
C SER A 48 -5.83 -2.54 5.87
N PHE A 49 -6.04 -1.34 6.41
CA PHE A 49 -6.20 -1.16 7.86
C PHE A 49 -7.56 -1.62 8.36
N PRO A 50 -8.70 -1.26 7.74
CA PRO A 50 -9.99 -1.88 8.09
C PRO A 50 -9.94 -3.41 8.03
N SER A 51 -9.39 -4.00 6.96
CA SER A 51 -9.26 -5.45 6.84
C SER A 51 -8.47 -6.08 8.01
N LEU A 52 -7.40 -5.41 8.47
CA LEU A 52 -6.64 -5.86 9.64
C LEU A 52 -7.47 -5.74 10.93
N PHE A 53 -8.11 -4.59 11.14
CA PHE A 53 -8.79 -4.30 12.40
C PHE A 53 -10.09 -5.11 12.53
N ASP A 54 -10.87 -5.22 11.46
CA ASP A 54 -12.08 -6.04 11.43
C ASP A 54 -11.74 -7.52 11.69
N ALA A 55 -10.68 -8.05 11.08
CA ALA A 55 -10.26 -9.43 11.30
C ALA A 55 -9.84 -9.71 12.77
N ILE A 56 -9.27 -8.73 13.44
CA ILE A 56 -8.94 -8.82 14.88
C ILE A 56 -10.19 -8.72 15.74
N ASP A 57 -11.09 -7.79 15.42
CA ASP A 57 -12.32 -7.61 16.16
C ASP A 57 -13.20 -8.86 16.04
N ASP A 58 -13.32 -9.43 14.84
CA ASP A 58 -14.00 -10.72 14.58
C ASP A 58 -13.36 -11.88 15.40
N ALA A 59 -12.04 -11.91 15.50
CA ALA A 59 -11.35 -12.94 16.29
C ALA A 59 -11.66 -12.80 17.80
N GLY A 60 -11.77 -11.58 18.28
CA GLY A 60 -12.19 -11.28 19.67
C GLY A 60 -13.64 -11.71 19.93
N ASP A 61 -14.54 -11.37 19.01
CA ASP A 61 -15.95 -11.75 19.10
C ASP A 61 -16.14 -13.28 19.10
N ASN A 62 -15.41 -14.00 18.25
CA ASN A 62 -15.39 -15.45 18.21
C ASN A 62 -14.89 -16.07 19.52
N LYS A 63 -13.87 -15.49 20.16
CA LYS A 63 -13.38 -15.93 21.47
C LYS A 63 -14.45 -15.73 22.54
N ARG A 64 -15.15 -14.61 22.50
CA ARG A 64 -16.25 -14.29 23.42
C ARG A 64 -17.40 -15.27 23.26
N GLU A 65 -17.87 -15.51 22.03
CA GLU A 65 -18.95 -16.44 21.75
C GLU A 65 -18.61 -17.87 22.22
N ASN A 66 -17.38 -18.33 21.94
CA ASN A 66 -16.93 -19.64 22.40
C ASN A 66 -16.89 -19.73 23.94
N ALA A 67 -16.47 -18.67 24.63
CA ALA A 67 -16.45 -18.63 26.08
C ALA A 67 -17.86 -18.60 26.68
N GLU A 68 -18.83 -17.96 26.01
CA GLU A 68 -20.25 -17.99 26.37
C GLU A 68 -20.82 -19.41 26.23
N LEU A 69 -20.56 -20.08 25.11
CA LEU A 69 -21.00 -21.47 24.86
C LEU A 69 -20.41 -22.47 25.89
N GLU A 70 -19.18 -22.24 26.31
CA GLU A 70 -18.51 -23.06 27.34
C GLU A 70 -18.92 -22.71 28.77
N GLY A 71 -19.82 -21.73 28.96
CA GLY A 71 -20.30 -21.29 30.28
C GLY A 71 -19.22 -20.61 31.10
N ARG A 72 -18.19 -20.08 30.49
CA ARG A 72 -17.10 -19.32 31.13
C ARG A 72 -17.45 -17.84 31.35
N VAL A 73 -18.39 -17.32 30.56
CA VAL A 73 -18.92 -15.96 30.70
C VAL A 73 -19.99 -15.97 31.81
N GLY A 74 -19.83 -15.11 32.80
CA GLY A 74 -20.73 -14.99 33.97
C GLY A 74 -20.22 -15.65 35.22
N LYS A 75 -19.07 -16.30 35.20
CA LYS A 75 -18.36 -16.62 36.44
C LYS A 75 -17.46 -15.44 36.80
N GLU A 76 -17.79 -14.82 37.92
CA GLU A 76 -16.97 -13.80 38.55
C GLU A 76 -15.57 -14.39 38.77
N ILE A 77 -14.61 -14.02 37.91
CA ILE A 77 -13.20 -14.37 38.12
C ILE A 77 -12.67 -13.39 39.14
N VAL A 78 -12.92 -13.70 40.43
CA VAL A 78 -12.24 -13.05 41.54
C VAL A 78 -10.79 -13.54 41.49
N ARG A 79 -9.89 -12.71 40.91
CA ARG A 79 -8.46 -12.92 41.13
C ARG A 79 -8.12 -12.48 42.54
N ASP A 80 -7.66 -13.40 43.34
CA ASP A 80 -7.25 -13.17 44.73
C ASP A 80 -6.16 -12.07 44.89
N ASP A 81 -5.56 -11.64 43.82
CA ASP A 81 -4.48 -10.64 43.79
C ASP A 81 -5.01 -9.18 43.82
N PHE A 82 -6.34 -8.96 43.81
CA PHE A 82 -6.97 -7.62 43.83
C PHE A 82 -7.58 -7.24 45.18
N LEU A 83 -7.29 -8.02 46.22
CA LEU A 83 -7.88 -7.82 47.56
C LEU A 83 -7.45 -6.53 48.27
N ASP A 84 -6.49 -5.75 47.75
CA ASP A 84 -5.97 -4.54 48.38
C ASP A 84 -6.37 -3.22 47.67
N LEU A 85 -7.35 -3.23 46.74
CA LEU A 85 -7.85 -2.00 46.16
C LEU A 85 -9.13 -1.53 46.83
N PRO A 86 -9.27 -0.19 47.11
CA PRO A 86 -10.48 0.33 47.71
C PRO A 86 -11.67 0.15 46.79
N GLU A 87 -12.82 -0.23 47.37
CA GLU A 87 -14.08 -0.49 46.68
C GLU A 87 -14.48 0.64 45.73
N GLY A 88 -14.43 0.36 44.42
CA GLY A 88 -14.96 1.20 43.37
C GLY A 88 -15.43 0.35 42.19
N GLU A 89 -16.69 0.50 41.83
CA GLU A 89 -17.45 -0.32 40.87
C GLU A 89 -16.86 -0.38 39.44
N HIS A 90 -15.74 0.27 39.12
CA HIS A 90 -15.19 0.35 37.76
C HIS A 90 -14.04 -0.62 37.46
N ALA A 91 -13.53 -1.36 38.43
CA ALA A 91 -12.37 -2.23 38.20
C ALA A 91 -12.73 -3.61 37.59
N VAL A 92 -14.00 -4.05 37.74
CA VAL A 92 -14.44 -5.38 37.30
C VAL A 92 -14.76 -5.46 35.80
N GLU A 93 -15.32 -4.40 35.23
CA GLU A 93 -15.64 -4.38 33.78
C GLU A 93 -14.39 -4.33 32.88
N ALA A 94 -13.35 -3.61 33.29
CA ALA A 94 -12.12 -3.48 32.48
C ALA A 94 -11.32 -4.79 32.36
N SER A 95 -11.43 -5.72 33.33
CA SER A 95 -10.70 -6.99 33.31
C SER A 95 -11.34 -8.06 32.42
N ILE A 96 -12.66 -7.97 32.17
CA ILE A 96 -13.41 -8.92 31.36
C ILE A 96 -13.22 -8.61 29.87
N GLU A 97 -13.16 -7.34 29.45
CA GLU A 97 -12.96 -6.95 28.06
C GLU A 97 -11.56 -7.32 27.50
N VAL A 98 -10.54 -7.36 28.35
CA VAL A 98 -9.17 -7.71 27.93
C VAL A 98 -9.02 -9.19 27.58
N GLU A 99 -9.79 -10.08 28.17
CA GLU A 99 -9.66 -11.54 27.97
C GLU A 99 -10.18 -11.99 26.58
N PHE A 100 -11.13 -11.27 26.00
CA PHE A 100 -11.74 -11.61 24.71
C PHE A 100 -11.26 -10.76 23.53
N ARG A 101 -10.21 -9.98 23.73
CA ARG A 101 -9.61 -9.21 22.64
C ARG A 101 -8.90 -10.14 21.65
N GLY A 102 -9.17 -9.95 20.37
CA GLY A 102 -8.39 -10.62 19.32
C GLY A 102 -6.93 -10.16 19.31
N GLU A 103 -6.05 -11.06 18.96
CA GLU A 103 -4.60 -10.82 18.88
C GLU A 103 -4.07 -11.21 17.49
N VAL A 104 -2.89 -10.72 17.11
CA VAL A 104 -2.31 -10.98 15.76
C VAL A 104 -2.10 -12.46 15.48
N HIS A 105 -1.85 -13.27 16.51
CA HIS A 105 -1.67 -14.71 16.33
C HIS A 105 -3.00 -15.47 16.08
N ASP A 106 -4.15 -14.85 16.33
CA ASP A 106 -5.45 -15.41 15.97
C ASP A 106 -5.72 -15.30 14.46
N LEU A 107 -5.01 -14.39 13.78
CA LEU A 107 -5.16 -14.19 12.35
C LEU A 107 -4.62 -15.37 11.56
N SER A 108 -5.46 -15.89 10.68
CA SER A 108 -5.01 -16.84 9.66
C SER A 108 -4.00 -16.20 8.69
N ASN A 109 -3.18 -17.04 8.06
CA ASN A 109 -2.27 -16.56 7.01
C ASN A 109 -3.00 -15.83 5.88
N ASN A 110 -4.21 -16.24 5.53
CA ASN A 110 -4.98 -15.58 4.48
C ASN A 110 -5.35 -14.15 4.86
N GLN A 111 -5.81 -13.90 6.08
CA GLN A 111 -6.12 -12.57 6.59
C GLN A 111 -4.88 -11.67 6.61
N LYS A 112 -3.73 -12.18 7.09
CA LYS A 112 -2.46 -11.43 7.05
C LYS A 112 -2.07 -11.03 5.64
N TRP A 113 -2.24 -11.93 4.66
CA TRP A 113 -1.91 -11.65 3.27
C TRP A 113 -2.95 -10.77 2.56
N GLU A 114 -4.19 -10.77 3.00
CA GLU A 114 -5.23 -9.85 2.52
C GLU A 114 -4.86 -8.40 2.83
N VAL A 115 -4.34 -8.12 4.02
CA VAL A 115 -3.79 -6.79 4.37
C VAL A 115 -2.71 -6.35 3.38
N VAL A 116 -1.81 -7.27 2.98
CA VAL A 116 -0.76 -7.00 1.97
C VAL A 116 -1.36 -6.72 0.60
N ASP A 117 -2.38 -7.48 0.19
CA ASP A 117 -3.02 -7.36 -1.13
C ASP A 117 -3.84 -6.08 -1.27
N LEU A 118 -4.42 -5.59 -0.20
CA LEU A 118 -5.19 -4.36 -0.15
C LEU A 118 -4.32 -3.09 -0.04
N CYS A 119 -3.01 -3.23 0.17
CA CYS A 119 -2.11 -2.09 0.27
C CYS A 119 -1.80 -1.48 -1.10
N TYR A 120 -2.13 -0.20 -1.26
CA TYR A 120 -1.90 0.56 -2.50
C TYR A 120 -0.47 1.07 -2.68
N GLN A 121 0.44 0.83 -1.72
CA GLN A 121 1.81 1.38 -1.74
C GLN A 121 1.88 2.91 -1.83
N CYS A 122 0.83 3.61 -1.44
CA CYS A 122 0.70 5.07 -1.57
C CYS A 122 1.49 5.86 -0.51
N LYS A 123 1.96 5.20 0.55
CA LYS A 123 2.71 5.78 1.68
C LYS A 123 1.96 6.85 2.50
N LEU A 124 0.65 7.01 2.35
CA LEU A 124 -0.11 7.99 3.13
C LEU A 124 -0.12 7.71 4.64
N CYS A 125 0.10 6.45 5.04
CA CYS A 125 0.22 6.08 6.45
C CYS A 125 1.54 6.55 7.09
N ASP A 126 2.59 6.76 6.32
CA ASP A 126 3.92 7.10 6.82
C ASP A 126 3.97 8.46 7.53
N PRO A 127 3.50 9.58 6.94
CA PRO A 127 3.47 10.89 7.62
C PRO A 127 2.62 10.92 8.89
N ILE A 128 1.55 10.11 8.94
CA ILE A 128 0.59 10.08 10.05
C ILE A 128 1.11 9.23 11.20
N CYS A 129 1.83 8.14 10.90
CA CYS A 129 2.31 7.19 11.91
C CYS A 129 3.28 7.85 12.89
N PRO A 130 3.00 7.83 14.20
CA PRO A 130 3.92 8.39 15.20
C PRO A 130 5.15 7.51 15.46
N TYR A 131 5.15 6.27 15.01
CA TYR A 131 6.12 5.22 15.37
C TYR A 131 7.19 5.00 14.30
N THR A 132 7.31 5.90 13.31
CA THR A 132 8.26 5.76 12.19
C THR A 132 9.70 6.06 12.62
N PRO A 133 10.70 5.52 11.90
CA PRO A 133 12.10 5.84 12.12
C PRO A 133 12.43 7.33 12.02
N ASP A 134 11.75 8.05 11.11
CA ASP A 134 11.96 9.49 10.91
C ASP A 134 11.55 10.34 12.12
N LYS A 135 10.69 9.79 12.97
CA LYS A 135 10.27 10.39 14.25
C LYS A 135 11.09 9.87 15.44
N GLU A 136 12.19 9.16 15.16
CA GLU A 136 13.12 8.62 16.16
C GLU A 136 12.45 7.70 17.20
N HIS A 137 11.28 7.13 16.86
CA HIS A 137 10.55 6.26 17.79
C HIS A 137 11.22 4.89 17.90
N GLU A 138 11.24 4.32 19.10
CA GLU A 138 11.87 3.02 19.40
C GLU A 138 11.32 1.85 18.57
N PHE A 139 10.02 1.88 18.19
CA PHE A 139 9.39 0.83 17.39
C PHE A 139 9.89 0.80 15.95
N LYS A 140 10.43 1.87 15.41
CA LYS A 140 10.95 1.98 14.04
C LYS A 140 10.02 1.32 13.01
N LEU A 141 8.72 1.61 13.12
CA LEU A 141 7.67 1.01 12.32
C LEU A 141 7.69 1.57 10.91
N ASP A 142 7.81 0.70 9.90
CA ASP A 142 7.73 1.08 8.48
C ASP A 142 6.77 0.14 7.74
N PHE A 143 5.47 0.43 7.84
CA PHE A 143 4.42 -0.37 7.20
C PHE A 143 4.58 -0.43 5.68
N PRO A 144 4.87 0.67 4.94
CA PRO A 144 5.09 0.61 3.50
C PRO A 144 6.24 -0.32 3.08
N LYS A 145 7.37 -0.29 3.80
CA LYS A 145 8.49 -1.19 3.51
C LYS A 145 8.15 -2.65 3.81
N LEU A 146 7.43 -2.91 4.90
CA LEU A 146 6.93 -4.25 5.20
C LEU A 146 6.07 -4.80 4.05
N MET A 147 5.11 -4.02 3.55
CA MET A 147 4.24 -4.41 2.44
C MET A 147 5.06 -4.68 1.17
N THR A 148 6.02 -3.82 0.87
CA THR A 148 6.94 -4.00 -0.27
C THR A 148 7.75 -5.29 -0.12
N ARG A 149 8.32 -5.56 1.05
CA ARG A 149 9.07 -6.78 1.35
C ARG A 149 8.22 -8.03 1.20
N ALA A 150 7.00 -8.02 1.75
CA ALA A 150 6.06 -9.14 1.64
C ALA A 150 5.74 -9.46 0.17
N GLN A 151 5.40 -8.43 -0.63
CA GLN A 151 5.13 -8.60 -2.05
C GLN A 151 6.37 -9.10 -2.82
N ALA A 152 7.57 -8.62 -2.51
CA ALA A 152 8.82 -9.05 -3.14
C ALA A 152 9.10 -10.53 -2.86
N ILE A 153 8.99 -10.99 -1.61
CA ILE A 153 9.18 -12.40 -1.23
C ILE A 153 8.16 -13.29 -1.93
N ARG A 154 6.88 -12.90 -1.95
CA ARG A 154 5.82 -13.64 -2.64
C ARG A 154 6.08 -13.72 -4.13
N THR A 155 6.48 -12.62 -4.75
CA THR A 155 6.80 -12.55 -6.18
C THR A 155 8.02 -13.41 -6.53
N LYS A 156 9.05 -13.40 -5.69
CA LYS A 156 10.21 -14.27 -5.87
C LYS A 156 9.83 -15.77 -5.79
N ALA A 157 8.91 -16.13 -4.89
CA ALA A 157 8.48 -17.51 -4.70
C ALA A 157 7.51 -18.01 -5.79
N ARG A 158 6.58 -17.18 -6.24
CA ARG A 158 5.48 -17.58 -7.15
C ARG A 158 5.65 -17.06 -8.58
N GLY A 159 6.61 -16.17 -8.82
CA GLY A 159 6.74 -15.42 -10.07
C GLY A 159 5.68 -14.32 -10.23
N VAL A 160 5.77 -13.58 -11.32
CA VAL A 160 4.81 -12.54 -11.71
C VAL A 160 3.80 -13.12 -12.69
N LYS A 161 2.51 -12.87 -12.49
CA LYS A 161 1.46 -13.26 -13.43
C LYS A 161 1.69 -12.59 -14.79
N ASN A 162 1.34 -13.28 -15.89
CA ASN A 162 1.55 -12.74 -17.24
C ASN A 162 0.79 -11.43 -17.48
N ASN A 163 -0.39 -11.28 -16.88
CA ASN A 163 -1.18 -10.05 -16.95
C ASN A 163 -0.41 -8.88 -16.32
N ASP A 164 0.19 -9.11 -15.15
CA ASP A 164 0.95 -8.08 -14.44
C ASP A 164 2.23 -7.73 -15.20
N LYS A 165 2.92 -8.72 -15.77
CA LYS A 165 4.08 -8.48 -16.65
C LYS A 165 3.74 -7.59 -17.84
N PHE A 166 2.57 -7.81 -18.45
CA PHE A 166 2.12 -6.99 -19.58
C PHE A 166 1.79 -5.57 -19.14
N LEU A 167 1.03 -5.42 -18.04
CA LEU A 167 0.58 -4.12 -17.54
C LEU A 167 1.72 -3.26 -16.98
N THR A 168 2.75 -3.89 -16.40
CA THR A 168 3.91 -3.18 -15.83
C THR A 168 4.99 -2.85 -16.86
N ASN A 169 4.92 -3.42 -18.07
CA ASN A 169 5.90 -3.13 -19.13
C ASN A 169 5.59 -1.80 -19.83
N THR A 170 5.68 -0.71 -19.09
CA THR A 170 5.36 0.65 -19.55
C THR A 170 6.28 1.13 -20.66
N ASP A 171 7.52 0.67 -20.71
CA ASP A 171 8.47 1.01 -21.78
C ASP A 171 8.05 0.42 -23.13
N PHE A 172 7.62 -0.83 -23.13
CA PHE A 172 7.09 -1.47 -24.34
C PHE A 172 5.82 -0.74 -24.83
N VAL A 173 4.88 -0.51 -23.92
CA VAL A 173 3.64 0.21 -24.21
C VAL A 173 3.93 1.61 -24.73
N GLY A 174 4.86 2.34 -24.11
CA GLY A 174 5.28 3.69 -24.53
C GLY A 174 5.92 3.72 -25.93
N LYS A 175 6.68 2.68 -26.32
CA LYS A 175 7.25 2.55 -27.67
C LYS A 175 6.19 2.22 -28.73
N MET A 176 5.17 1.45 -28.36
CA MET A 176 4.10 1.05 -29.27
C MET A 176 3.03 2.14 -29.45
N ALA A 177 2.86 3.03 -28.47
CA ALA A 177 1.84 4.07 -28.49
C ALA A 177 1.88 5.01 -29.71
N PRO A 178 3.03 5.53 -30.17
CA PRO A 178 3.09 6.38 -31.37
C PRO A 178 2.70 5.66 -32.67
N ILE A 179 2.90 4.33 -32.68
CA ILE A 179 2.68 3.53 -33.92
C ILE A 179 1.23 3.03 -33.99
N PHE A 180 0.75 2.45 -32.87
CA PHE A 180 -0.54 1.74 -32.84
C PHE A 180 -1.59 2.44 -31.98
N GLY A 181 -1.28 3.58 -31.36
CA GLY A 181 -2.16 4.23 -30.40
C GLY A 181 -3.55 4.55 -30.96
N THR A 182 -3.62 5.07 -32.21
CA THR A 182 -4.91 5.35 -32.87
C THR A 182 -5.74 4.09 -33.09
N LEU A 183 -5.09 2.98 -33.50
CA LEU A 183 -5.74 1.69 -33.70
C LEU A 183 -6.22 1.09 -32.38
N ILE A 184 -5.40 1.15 -31.34
CA ILE A 184 -5.76 0.69 -29.98
C ILE A 184 -6.93 1.51 -29.44
N ASN A 185 -6.91 2.83 -29.62
CA ASN A 185 -8.02 3.71 -29.23
C ASN A 185 -9.34 3.35 -29.92
N PHE A 186 -9.27 2.98 -31.21
CA PHE A 186 -10.43 2.52 -31.95
C PHE A 186 -10.98 1.20 -31.38
N PHE A 187 -10.13 0.19 -31.23
CA PHE A 187 -10.52 -1.12 -30.70
C PHE A 187 -11.03 -1.06 -29.25
N ASN A 188 -10.50 -0.16 -28.44
CA ASN A 188 -10.97 0.04 -27.07
C ASN A 188 -12.43 0.54 -26.96
N ARG A 189 -13.04 0.99 -28.07
CA ARG A 189 -14.45 1.40 -28.10
C ARG A 189 -15.40 0.24 -28.43
N ILE A 190 -14.86 -0.88 -28.90
CA ILE A 190 -15.64 -2.03 -29.36
C ILE A 190 -15.93 -2.95 -28.16
N GLY A 191 -17.22 -3.17 -27.84
CA GLY A 191 -17.64 -3.95 -26.67
C GLY A 191 -17.10 -5.37 -26.63
N ILE A 192 -17.03 -6.07 -27.77
CA ILE A 192 -16.48 -7.43 -27.86
C ILE A 192 -14.98 -7.44 -27.52
N VAL A 193 -14.22 -6.45 -28.00
CA VAL A 193 -12.79 -6.33 -27.70
C VAL A 193 -12.60 -6.06 -26.19
N ARG A 194 -13.43 -5.21 -25.60
CA ARG A 194 -13.41 -4.94 -24.15
C ARG A 194 -13.72 -6.19 -23.33
N TYR A 195 -14.64 -7.02 -23.79
CA TYR A 195 -14.95 -8.30 -23.15
C TYR A 195 -13.74 -9.26 -23.23
N LEU A 196 -13.06 -9.36 -24.36
CA LEU A 196 -11.87 -10.19 -24.51
C LEU A 196 -10.71 -9.69 -23.63
N ILE A 197 -10.48 -8.37 -23.56
CA ILE A 197 -9.48 -7.75 -22.68
C ILE A 197 -9.78 -8.11 -21.21
N GLU A 198 -11.04 -8.09 -20.79
CA GLU A 198 -11.43 -8.48 -19.43
C GLU A 198 -11.10 -9.96 -19.16
N LYS A 199 -11.35 -10.84 -20.10
CA LYS A 199 -11.09 -12.30 -19.93
C LYS A 199 -9.61 -12.65 -19.97
N ILE A 200 -8.83 -11.96 -20.80
CA ILE A 200 -7.40 -12.30 -21.02
C ILE A 200 -6.49 -11.53 -20.05
N ILE A 201 -6.75 -10.24 -19.85
CA ILE A 201 -5.88 -9.33 -19.09
C ILE A 201 -6.42 -9.06 -17.69
N GLY A 202 -7.74 -9.27 -17.46
CA GLY A 202 -8.39 -9.00 -16.19
C GLY A 202 -8.87 -7.54 -16.00
N ILE A 203 -8.76 -6.69 -17.04
CA ILE A 203 -9.26 -5.32 -16.96
C ILE A 203 -10.76 -5.29 -17.22
N HIS A 204 -11.54 -4.94 -16.21
CA HIS A 204 -12.99 -4.90 -16.32
C HIS A 204 -13.46 -4.06 -17.52
N ARG A 205 -14.42 -4.58 -18.30
CA ARG A 205 -14.89 -3.98 -19.56
C ARG A 205 -15.42 -2.54 -19.44
N LYS A 206 -15.99 -2.17 -18.29
CA LYS A 206 -16.49 -0.81 -18.02
C LYS A 206 -15.38 0.17 -17.57
N ARG A 207 -14.15 -0.30 -17.28
CA ARG A 207 -13.04 0.57 -16.91
C ARG A 207 -12.68 1.47 -18.08
N ILE A 208 -12.73 2.78 -17.89
CA ILE A 208 -12.26 3.74 -18.89
C ILE A 208 -10.74 3.66 -18.96
N LEU A 209 -10.21 3.32 -20.12
CA LEU A 209 -8.77 3.34 -20.37
C LEU A 209 -8.36 4.69 -20.95
N PRO A 210 -7.22 5.24 -20.53
CA PRO A 210 -6.69 6.47 -21.11
C PRO A 210 -6.38 6.26 -22.59
N LYS A 211 -6.65 7.29 -23.40
CA LYS A 211 -6.36 7.24 -24.84
C LYS A 211 -4.88 7.42 -25.08
N PHE A 212 -4.34 6.73 -26.05
CA PHE A 212 -2.97 6.97 -26.53
C PHE A 212 -2.91 8.17 -27.46
N ASN A 213 -1.91 9.00 -27.27
CA ASN A 213 -1.61 10.11 -28.18
C ASN A 213 -0.47 9.69 -29.13
N PRO A 214 -0.68 9.70 -30.46
CA PRO A 214 0.37 9.35 -31.43
C PRO A 214 1.52 10.36 -31.45
N ASN A 215 1.26 11.60 -31.03
CA ASN A 215 2.26 12.65 -30.90
C ASN A 215 2.70 12.74 -29.43
N THR A 216 3.72 11.99 -29.06
CA THR A 216 4.20 11.93 -27.68
C THR A 216 4.80 13.26 -27.20
N PHE A 217 4.71 13.51 -25.89
CA PHE A 217 5.34 14.69 -25.30
C PHE A 217 6.86 14.71 -25.55
N LYS A 218 7.52 13.56 -25.47
CA LYS A 218 8.95 13.42 -25.80
C LYS A 218 9.29 13.86 -27.23
N LYS A 219 8.40 13.60 -28.19
CA LYS A 219 8.60 14.03 -29.56
C LYS A 219 8.37 15.54 -29.69
N TRP A 220 7.37 16.06 -29.05
CA TRP A 220 7.00 17.47 -29.09
C TRP A 220 8.08 18.35 -28.43
N ILE A 221 8.55 18.01 -27.23
CA ILE A 221 9.50 18.84 -26.47
C ILE A 221 10.86 18.96 -27.15
N LYS A 222 11.29 17.95 -27.93
CA LYS A 222 12.53 18.00 -28.68
C LYS A 222 12.54 19.14 -29.75
N THR A 223 11.38 19.54 -30.21
CA THR A 223 11.22 20.64 -31.19
C THR A 223 10.85 21.96 -30.51
N HIS A 224 10.67 21.96 -29.19
CA HIS A 224 10.24 23.12 -28.40
C HIS A 224 11.24 23.32 -27.25
N GLN A 225 12.52 23.46 -27.60
CA GLN A 225 13.53 23.71 -26.57
C GLN A 225 13.45 25.16 -26.09
N SER A 226 13.66 25.35 -24.78
CA SER A 226 13.74 26.68 -24.21
C SER A 226 15.02 27.38 -24.66
N SER A 227 14.87 28.59 -25.21
CA SER A 227 15.99 29.51 -25.42
C SER A 227 15.56 30.86 -24.83
N LEU A 228 15.61 30.95 -23.51
CA LEU A 228 15.28 32.19 -22.82
C LEU A 228 16.52 33.07 -22.68
N ASP A 229 16.39 34.34 -23.10
CA ASP A 229 17.37 35.34 -22.78
C ASP A 229 17.22 35.73 -21.30
N ASP A 230 18.22 35.47 -20.47
CA ASP A 230 18.27 35.78 -19.04
C ASP A 230 17.18 35.03 -18.20
N PRO A 231 17.29 33.69 -18.06
CA PRO A 231 16.36 32.90 -17.24
C PRO A 231 16.57 33.20 -15.75
N ILE A 232 15.47 33.28 -15.00
CA ILE A 232 15.48 33.48 -13.53
C ILE A 232 15.94 32.22 -12.82
N ASP A 233 15.59 31.04 -13.35
CA ASP A 233 15.91 29.72 -12.76
C ASP A 233 15.99 28.66 -13.85
N LYS A 234 16.49 27.46 -13.46
CA LYS A 234 16.66 26.32 -14.37
C LYS A 234 16.20 25.03 -13.72
N VAL A 235 15.33 24.27 -14.40
CA VAL A 235 14.76 23.02 -13.91
C VAL A 235 14.95 21.86 -14.89
N VAL A 236 14.95 20.64 -14.37
CA VAL A 236 14.95 19.42 -15.18
C VAL A 236 13.53 18.86 -15.24
N ILE A 237 13.01 18.62 -16.44
CA ILE A 237 11.70 18.03 -16.67
C ILE A 237 11.81 16.53 -16.75
N PHE A 238 11.14 15.83 -15.83
CA PHE A 238 10.94 14.39 -15.90
C PHE A 238 9.48 14.09 -16.27
N SER A 239 9.25 13.67 -17.51
CA SER A 239 7.91 13.28 -17.95
C SER A 239 7.57 11.86 -17.50
N THR A 240 6.41 11.68 -16.86
CA THR A 240 5.88 10.37 -16.58
C THR A 240 5.41 9.67 -17.86
N CYS A 241 5.23 8.34 -17.82
CA CYS A 241 4.65 7.60 -18.94
C CYS A 241 3.26 8.15 -19.31
N PHE A 242 2.45 8.57 -18.31
CA PHE A 242 1.12 9.14 -18.56
C PHE A 242 1.19 10.46 -19.35
N THR A 243 2.01 11.41 -18.91
CA THR A 243 2.23 12.69 -19.61
C THR A 243 2.81 12.48 -21.00
N ASN A 244 3.70 11.48 -21.14
CA ASN A 244 4.36 11.26 -22.44
C ASN A 244 3.43 10.69 -23.51
N VAL A 245 2.56 9.72 -23.18
CA VAL A 245 1.80 8.96 -24.19
C VAL A 245 0.28 9.08 -24.09
N HIS A 246 -0.26 9.66 -23.03
CA HIS A 246 -1.70 9.80 -22.84
C HIS A 246 -2.14 11.26 -22.77
N ASP A 247 -1.64 12.02 -21.82
CA ASP A 247 -2.01 13.42 -21.62
C ASP A 247 -0.83 14.36 -21.94
N VAL A 248 -0.58 14.50 -23.24
CA VAL A 248 0.49 15.35 -23.76
C VAL A 248 0.22 16.83 -23.50
N GLU A 249 -1.04 17.22 -23.45
CA GLU A 249 -1.44 18.62 -23.22
C GLU A 249 -1.06 19.07 -21.81
N LEU A 250 -1.12 18.18 -20.81
CA LEU A 250 -0.63 18.46 -19.45
C LEU A 250 0.86 18.84 -19.48
N GLY A 251 1.67 18.07 -20.24
CA GLY A 251 3.09 18.38 -20.39
C GLY A 251 3.33 19.72 -21.08
N LYS A 252 2.60 20.03 -22.15
CA LYS A 252 2.70 21.31 -22.86
C LYS A 252 2.34 22.49 -21.97
N ALA A 253 1.22 22.39 -21.23
CA ALA A 253 0.80 23.44 -20.29
C ALA A 253 1.87 23.69 -19.22
N SER A 254 2.52 22.62 -18.73
CA SER A 254 3.63 22.77 -17.77
C SER A 254 4.79 23.56 -18.36
N ILE A 255 5.15 23.31 -19.63
CA ILE A 255 6.19 24.05 -20.31
C ILE A 255 5.80 25.52 -20.54
N GLU A 256 4.55 25.79 -20.92
CA GLU A 256 4.04 27.17 -21.07
C GLU A 256 4.15 27.96 -19.75
N ILE A 257 3.82 27.33 -18.62
CA ILE A 257 3.97 27.95 -17.29
C ILE A 257 5.42 28.27 -16.99
N LEU A 258 6.35 27.34 -17.26
CA LEU A 258 7.78 27.58 -17.03
C LEU A 258 8.29 28.75 -17.91
N ASN A 259 7.95 28.76 -19.19
CA ASN A 259 8.32 29.84 -20.10
C ASN A 259 7.75 31.18 -19.68
N HIS A 260 6.46 31.21 -19.26
CA HIS A 260 5.83 32.44 -18.77
C HIS A 260 6.57 33.01 -17.55
N ASN A 261 7.03 32.13 -16.66
CA ASN A 261 7.77 32.53 -15.47
C ASN A 261 9.29 32.65 -15.70
N LYS A 262 9.76 32.67 -16.95
CA LYS A 262 11.18 32.76 -17.33
C LYS A 262 12.07 31.69 -16.66
N VAL A 263 11.54 30.49 -16.48
CA VAL A 263 12.31 29.34 -15.98
C VAL A 263 12.78 28.52 -17.16
N GLU A 264 14.09 28.40 -17.31
CA GLU A 264 14.70 27.52 -18.33
C GLU A 264 14.50 26.06 -17.94
N TYR A 265 14.26 25.19 -18.94
CA TYR A 265 14.12 23.75 -18.68
C TYR A 265 15.04 22.91 -19.56
N ILE A 266 15.46 21.77 -19.00
CA ILE A 266 16.19 20.69 -19.68
C ILE A 266 15.29 19.44 -19.65
N TYR A 267 15.26 18.70 -20.76
CA TYR A 267 14.50 17.45 -20.90
C TYR A 267 15.40 16.30 -21.34
#